data_d388480896391e408d0f4ed3a8c26b7b
#
_entry.id   d388480896391e408d0f4ed3a8c26b7b
#
_cell.length_a   1.000
_cell.length_b   1.000
_cell.length_c   1.000
_cell.angle_alpha   90.00
_cell.angle_beta   90.00
_cell.angle_gamma   90.00
#
_symmetry.space_group_name_H-M   'P 1'
#
loop_
_entity.id
_entity.type
_entity.pdbx_description
1 polymer ?
#
loop_
_entity_poly.entity_id
_entity_poly.type
_entity_poly.pdbx_seq_one_letter_code
_entity_poly.pdbx_strand_id
1 'polypeptide(L)'
;LPICEEFQQHIFEPFMQESDDARTRYQGTGLGLSIVKRLVEAMGGQITFTSRKGVGTTFCVTLPFEIDRHYAPDPDEEETEGSSWLEGIHVLLAEDNELNMEIAEFLLLDRGASVTRAWNGKEALDAFADAPDGAFDVILMDIMMPVMNGLDTVRAIRALDRPDAAEIPIIAMSANAFSDDIQQSLDAGFNAHVAKPIDASLLAQTLRKFVPP
;
A
#
# COMPACT_ATOMS: atom_id res chain seq x y z
N LEU A 1 -1.13 16.37 -14.16
CA LEU A 1 -0.94 17.77 -14.55
C LEU A 1 -0.14 17.82 -15.85
N PRO A 2 -0.47 18.70 -16.81
CA PRO A 2 0.30 18.87 -18.03
C PRO A 2 1.61 19.62 -17.72
N ILE A 3 2.69 19.25 -18.42
CA ILE A 3 3.99 19.91 -18.33
C ILE A 3 4.05 20.96 -19.45
N CYS A 4 4.45 22.20 -19.14
CA CYS A 4 4.55 23.26 -20.15
C CYS A 4 5.63 22.92 -21.20
N GLU A 5 5.42 23.36 -22.46
CA GLU A 5 6.31 23.01 -23.57
C GLU A 5 7.77 23.45 -23.33
N GLU A 6 7.98 24.60 -22.74
CA GLU A 6 9.32 25.12 -22.42
C GLU A 6 10.03 24.25 -21.39
N PHE A 7 9.31 23.70 -20.41
CA PHE A 7 9.88 22.86 -19.35
C PHE A 7 10.10 21.41 -19.80
N GLN A 8 9.43 20.94 -20.85
CA GLN A 8 9.55 19.57 -21.33
C GLN A 8 10.99 19.17 -21.69
N GLN A 9 11.83 20.11 -22.12
CA GLN A 9 13.22 19.85 -22.45
C GLN A 9 14.10 19.62 -21.21
N HIS A 10 13.68 20.11 -20.04
CA HIS A 10 14.44 20.12 -18.79
C HIS A 10 13.90 19.18 -17.71
N ILE A 11 12.81 18.46 -18.00
CA ILE A 11 12.09 17.64 -17.02
C ILE A 11 12.95 16.58 -16.32
N PHE A 12 14.01 16.11 -16.96
CA PHE A 12 14.93 15.12 -16.39
C PHE A 12 16.24 15.74 -15.85
N GLU A 13 16.40 17.06 -15.89
CA GLU A 13 17.56 17.73 -15.31
C GLU A 13 17.42 17.82 -13.79
N PRO A 14 18.51 17.59 -13.02
CA PRO A 14 18.49 17.70 -11.56
C PRO A 14 18.13 19.13 -11.12
N PHE A 15 17.35 19.22 -10.03
CA PHE A 15 16.93 20.48 -9.38
C PHE A 15 16.02 21.37 -10.23
N MET A 16 15.61 20.94 -11.41
CA MET A 16 14.69 21.70 -12.22
C MET A 16 13.24 21.48 -11.74
N GLN A 17 12.51 22.57 -11.68
CA GLN A 17 11.09 22.61 -11.32
C GLN A 17 10.38 23.57 -12.26
N GLU A 18 9.18 23.21 -12.68
CA GLU A 18 8.32 24.14 -13.39
C GLU A 18 7.92 25.24 -12.42
N SER A 19 8.43 26.47 -12.61
CA SER A 19 8.25 27.56 -11.69
C SER A 19 6.80 28.02 -11.62
N ASP A 20 6.32 28.03 -10.39
CA ASP A 20 5.40 28.92 -9.74
C ASP A 20 4.01 29.19 -10.29
N ASP A 21 3.08 28.51 -9.66
CA ASP A 21 1.98 29.23 -9.04
C ASP A 21 1.98 28.96 -7.52
N ALA A 22 1.85 30.02 -6.71
CA ALA A 22 1.93 30.02 -5.26
C ALA A 22 0.85 29.18 -4.52
N ARG A 23 0.32 28.15 -5.17
CA ARG A 23 -0.74 27.24 -4.71
C ARG A 23 -0.28 25.80 -4.46
N THR A 24 0.93 25.42 -4.82
CA THR A 24 1.45 24.08 -4.51
C THR A 24 2.12 24.07 -3.14
N ARG A 25 1.45 23.49 -2.16
CA ARG A 25 1.93 23.30 -0.77
C ARG A 25 3.11 22.33 -0.64
N TYR A 26 3.55 21.68 -1.72
CA TYR A 26 4.65 20.73 -1.72
C TYR A 26 5.75 21.20 -2.66
N GLN A 27 6.76 21.82 -2.09
CA GLN A 27 8.00 22.16 -2.79
C GLN A 27 8.85 20.89 -2.90
N GLY A 28 8.79 20.18 -4.03
CA GLY A 28 9.65 19.05 -4.30
C GLY A 28 11.12 19.49 -4.45
N THR A 29 12.07 18.57 -4.36
CA THR A 29 13.51 18.86 -4.52
C THR A 29 13.94 19.01 -5.99
N GLY A 30 13.08 18.69 -6.95
CA GLY A 30 13.44 18.63 -8.38
C GLY A 30 14.38 17.47 -8.74
N LEU A 31 14.56 16.49 -7.85
CA LEU A 31 15.48 15.36 -8.06
C LEU A 31 14.76 14.09 -8.55
N GLY A 32 13.46 13.94 -8.31
CA GLY A 32 12.74 12.68 -8.52
C GLY A 32 12.89 12.13 -9.95
N LEU A 33 12.56 12.91 -10.98
CA LEU A 33 12.62 12.44 -12.38
C LEU A 33 14.03 12.22 -12.87
N SER A 34 15.01 12.98 -12.39
CA SER A 34 16.43 12.77 -12.73
C SER A 34 16.97 11.47 -12.12
N ILE A 35 16.54 11.11 -10.92
CA ILE A 35 16.88 9.83 -10.27
C ILE A 35 16.22 8.66 -11.03
N VAL A 36 14.91 8.77 -11.34
CA VAL A 36 14.20 7.75 -12.13
C VAL A 36 14.89 7.50 -13.47
N LYS A 37 15.25 8.56 -14.21
CA LYS A 37 15.96 8.42 -15.49
C LYS A 37 17.28 7.66 -15.33
N ARG A 38 18.10 8.03 -14.34
CA ARG A 38 19.38 7.35 -14.07
C ARG A 38 19.20 5.87 -13.69
N LEU A 39 18.18 5.55 -12.91
CA LEU A 39 17.89 4.16 -12.55
C LEU A 39 17.47 3.34 -13.77
N VAL A 40 16.57 3.87 -14.60
CA VAL A 40 16.13 3.22 -15.84
C VAL A 40 17.33 3.00 -16.79
N GLU A 41 18.19 4.01 -16.97
CA GLU A 41 19.41 3.90 -17.81
C GLU A 41 20.41 2.90 -17.22
N ALA A 42 20.59 2.87 -15.90
CA ALA A 42 21.46 1.90 -15.23
C ALA A 42 20.96 0.45 -15.37
N MET A 43 19.66 0.25 -15.51
CA MET A 43 19.02 -1.03 -15.82
C MET A 43 19.04 -1.36 -17.33
N GLY A 44 19.69 -0.55 -18.17
CA GLY A 44 19.75 -0.74 -19.62
C GLY A 44 18.46 -0.36 -20.35
N GLY A 45 17.57 0.35 -19.70
CA GLY A 45 16.27 0.75 -20.25
C GLY A 45 16.22 2.18 -20.78
N GLN A 46 15.02 2.62 -21.11
CA GLN A 46 14.73 3.95 -21.64
C GLN A 46 13.44 4.49 -21.00
N ILE A 47 13.44 5.80 -20.68
CA ILE A 47 12.24 6.54 -20.27
C ILE A 47 11.93 7.62 -21.29
N THR A 48 10.65 7.70 -21.68
CA THR A 48 10.10 8.74 -22.56
C THR A 48 8.84 9.30 -21.96
N PHE A 49 8.36 10.44 -22.44
CA PHE A 49 7.08 10.99 -22.02
C PHE A 49 6.38 11.73 -23.16
N THR A 50 5.08 11.89 -23.00
CA THR A 50 4.25 12.79 -23.82
C THR A 50 3.39 13.63 -22.89
N SER A 51 3.30 14.93 -23.16
CA SER A 51 2.48 15.87 -22.37
C SER A 51 1.70 16.81 -23.28
N ARG A 52 0.42 17.03 -22.96
CA ARG A 52 -0.45 17.98 -23.67
C ARG A 52 -1.27 18.78 -22.68
N LYS A 53 -1.28 20.10 -22.87
CA LYS A 53 -2.09 21.03 -22.03
C LYS A 53 -3.58 20.65 -22.13
N GLY A 54 -4.23 20.51 -20.97
CA GLY A 54 -5.64 20.13 -20.87
C GLY A 54 -5.92 18.62 -20.96
N VAL A 55 -4.91 17.79 -21.29
CA VAL A 55 -5.05 16.32 -21.39
C VAL A 55 -4.29 15.62 -20.26
N GLY A 56 -3.02 15.97 -20.03
CA GLY A 56 -2.19 15.36 -19.01
C GLY A 56 -0.81 14.97 -19.52
N THR A 57 -0.10 14.17 -18.72
CA THR A 57 1.24 13.65 -19.03
C THR A 57 1.24 12.12 -18.90
N THR A 58 1.83 11.46 -19.89
CA THR A 58 2.08 10.01 -19.87
C THR A 58 3.58 9.77 -19.92
N PHE A 59 4.11 9.01 -18.96
CA PHE A 59 5.48 8.51 -18.99
C PHE A 59 5.47 7.05 -19.48
N CYS A 60 6.47 6.70 -20.29
CA CYS A 60 6.69 5.35 -20.76
C CYS A 60 8.11 4.91 -20.37
N VAL A 61 8.22 3.84 -19.62
CA VAL A 61 9.49 3.21 -19.23
C VAL A 61 9.58 1.86 -19.92
N THR A 62 10.70 1.63 -20.60
CA THR A 62 11.00 0.34 -21.24
C THR A 62 12.26 -0.23 -20.62
N LEU A 63 12.19 -1.43 -20.06
CA LEU A 63 13.31 -2.13 -19.43
C LEU A 63 13.53 -3.47 -20.11
N PRO A 64 14.79 -3.86 -20.43
CA PRO A 64 15.13 -5.19 -20.86
C PRO A 64 15.20 -6.13 -19.65
N PHE A 65 14.55 -7.29 -19.73
CA PHE A 65 14.69 -8.36 -18.76
C PHE A 65 15.09 -9.65 -19.46
N GLU A 66 15.99 -10.41 -18.84
CA GLU A 66 16.26 -11.76 -19.27
C GLU A 66 15.11 -12.67 -18.84
N ILE A 67 14.66 -13.52 -19.75
CA ILE A 67 13.61 -14.50 -19.44
C ILE A 67 14.27 -15.66 -18.69
N ASP A 68 13.93 -15.86 -17.44
CA ASP A 68 14.30 -17.07 -16.71
C ASP A 68 13.49 -18.25 -17.26
N ARG A 69 14.16 -19.07 -18.07
CA ARG A 69 13.56 -20.28 -18.67
C ARG A 69 13.52 -21.48 -17.71
N HIS A 70 14.11 -21.34 -16.54
CA HIS A 70 14.13 -22.36 -15.50
C HIS A 70 13.25 -21.97 -14.30
N TYR A 71 12.56 -20.84 -14.41
CA TYR A 71 11.58 -20.45 -13.41
C TYR A 71 10.47 -21.51 -13.38
N ALA A 72 10.43 -22.28 -12.31
CA ALA A 72 9.28 -23.08 -11.95
C ALA A 72 8.51 -22.24 -10.91
N PRO A 73 7.29 -21.79 -11.18
CA PRO A 73 6.49 -21.11 -10.17
C PRO A 73 6.38 -22.00 -8.94
N ASP A 74 6.45 -21.39 -7.76
CA ASP A 74 6.19 -22.10 -6.52
C ASP A 74 4.77 -22.70 -6.64
N PRO A 75 4.55 -23.98 -6.32
CA PRO A 75 3.20 -24.53 -6.35
C PRO A 75 2.16 -23.70 -5.57
N ASP A 76 2.61 -22.99 -4.53
CA ASP A 76 1.79 -22.05 -3.78
C ASP A 76 1.50 -20.73 -4.56
N GLU A 77 2.29 -20.37 -5.59
CA GLU A 77 2.02 -19.21 -6.46
C GLU A 77 0.95 -19.50 -7.51
N GLU A 78 0.92 -20.71 -8.07
CA GLU A 78 -0.10 -21.10 -9.07
C GLU A 78 -1.53 -21.13 -8.49
N GLU A 79 -1.68 -21.44 -7.20
CA GLU A 79 -2.99 -21.39 -6.53
C GLU A 79 -3.49 -19.97 -6.26
N THR A 80 -2.64 -18.93 -6.38
CA THR A 80 -3.01 -17.55 -6.07
C THR A 80 -3.53 -16.75 -7.26
N GLU A 81 -3.22 -17.12 -8.50
CA GLU A 81 -3.76 -16.45 -9.69
C GLU A 81 -5.21 -16.86 -9.96
N GLY A 82 -6.15 -15.97 -9.67
CA GLY A 82 -7.56 -16.10 -10.08
C GLY A 82 -8.48 -16.88 -9.12
N SER A 83 -8.02 -17.31 -7.95
CA SER A 83 -8.92 -17.89 -6.95
C SER A 83 -9.49 -16.81 -6.02
N SER A 84 -10.82 -16.69 -6.00
CA SER A 84 -11.55 -15.78 -5.07
C SER A 84 -11.58 -16.37 -3.65
N TRP A 85 -10.40 -16.70 -3.09
CA TRP A 85 -10.31 -17.35 -1.78
C TRP A 85 -10.66 -16.43 -0.59
N LEU A 86 -10.82 -15.11 -0.84
CA LEU A 86 -11.35 -14.14 0.12
C LEU A 86 -12.84 -13.84 -0.14
N GLU A 87 -13.56 -14.65 -0.91
CA GLU A 87 -14.98 -14.45 -1.14
C GLU A 87 -15.76 -14.53 0.17
N GLY A 88 -16.55 -13.49 0.47
CA GLY A 88 -17.29 -13.37 1.73
C GLY A 88 -16.50 -12.78 2.89
N ILE A 89 -15.20 -12.54 2.74
CA ILE A 89 -14.35 -11.94 3.76
C ILE A 89 -14.46 -10.41 3.70
N HIS A 90 -14.69 -9.79 4.85
CA HIS A 90 -14.78 -8.35 4.98
C HIS A 90 -13.55 -7.80 5.72
N VAL A 91 -12.76 -6.98 5.03
CA VAL A 91 -11.52 -6.40 5.54
C VAL A 91 -11.72 -4.93 5.92
N LEU A 92 -11.33 -4.55 7.12
CA LEU A 92 -11.14 -3.14 7.49
C LEU A 92 -9.69 -2.74 7.18
N LEU A 93 -9.51 -1.85 6.21
CA LEU A 93 -8.21 -1.39 5.74
C LEU A 93 -7.94 0.04 6.20
N ALA A 94 -6.90 0.24 7.03
CA ALA A 94 -6.49 1.53 7.55
C ALA A 94 -5.13 1.93 6.98
N GLU A 95 -5.08 3.01 6.19
CA GLU A 95 -3.91 3.52 5.48
C GLU A 95 -4.13 5.00 5.17
N ASP A 96 -3.14 5.86 5.43
CA ASP A 96 -3.25 7.31 5.22
C ASP A 96 -2.77 7.78 3.84
N ASN A 97 -2.00 6.94 3.15
CA ASN A 97 -1.50 7.22 1.80
C ASN A 97 -2.45 6.66 0.73
N GLU A 98 -2.98 7.54 -0.12
CA GLU A 98 -3.95 7.20 -1.16
C GLU A 98 -3.46 6.08 -2.09
N LEU A 99 -2.19 6.16 -2.55
CA LEU A 99 -1.62 5.14 -3.44
C LEU A 99 -1.49 3.77 -2.76
N ASN A 100 -1.04 3.74 -1.51
CA ASN A 100 -0.93 2.49 -0.75
C ASN A 100 -2.31 1.89 -0.48
N MET A 101 -3.30 2.74 -0.15
CA MET A 101 -4.71 2.35 0.02
C MET A 101 -5.24 1.68 -1.25
N GLU A 102 -5.05 2.31 -2.41
CA GLU A 102 -5.50 1.77 -3.70
C GLU A 102 -4.82 0.44 -4.05
N ILE A 103 -3.52 0.31 -3.80
CA ILE A 103 -2.77 -0.94 -4.04
C ILE A 103 -3.29 -2.05 -3.14
N ALA A 104 -3.38 -1.80 -1.83
CA ALA A 104 -3.83 -2.81 -0.88
C ALA A 104 -5.27 -3.24 -1.16
N GLU A 105 -6.16 -2.29 -1.40
CA GLU A 105 -7.55 -2.58 -1.76
C GLU A 105 -7.67 -3.38 -3.05
N PHE A 106 -6.92 -2.99 -4.11
CA PHE A 106 -6.91 -3.73 -5.36
C PHE A 106 -6.53 -5.20 -5.15
N LEU A 107 -5.46 -5.46 -4.38
CA LEU A 107 -5.01 -6.82 -4.08
C LEU A 107 -6.06 -7.65 -3.32
N LEU A 108 -6.83 -7.03 -2.44
CA LEU A 108 -7.89 -7.67 -1.68
C LEU A 108 -9.13 -7.95 -2.54
N LEU A 109 -9.58 -6.94 -3.30
CA LEU A 109 -10.74 -7.07 -4.19
C LEU A 109 -10.50 -8.10 -5.29
N ASP A 110 -9.29 -8.15 -5.85
CA ASP A 110 -8.89 -9.14 -6.87
C ASP A 110 -8.99 -10.59 -6.36
N ARG A 111 -8.93 -10.78 -5.06
CA ARG A 111 -9.12 -12.08 -4.37
C ARG A 111 -10.53 -12.30 -3.83
N GLY A 112 -11.47 -11.40 -4.11
CA GLY A 112 -12.89 -11.53 -3.77
C GLY A 112 -13.31 -10.96 -2.41
N ALA A 113 -12.40 -10.30 -1.68
CA ALA A 113 -12.74 -9.64 -0.41
C ALA A 113 -13.66 -8.43 -0.63
N SER A 114 -14.41 -8.05 0.40
CA SER A 114 -14.99 -6.71 0.54
C SER A 114 -14.12 -5.85 1.46
N VAL A 115 -14.02 -4.54 1.17
CA VAL A 115 -13.10 -3.66 1.89
C VAL A 115 -13.84 -2.43 2.42
N THR A 116 -13.65 -2.12 3.70
CA THR A 116 -14.00 -0.83 4.30
C THR A 116 -12.71 -0.04 4.52
N ARG A 117 -12.66 1.17 3.97
CA ARG A 117 -11.49 2.06 4.09
C ARG A 117 -11.56 2.92 5.33
N ALA A 118 -10.40 3.14 5.98
CA ALA A 118 -10.19 4.13 7.02
C ALA A 118 -8.88 4.88 6.73
N TRP A 119 -8.89 6.22 6.81
CA TRP A 119 -7.75 7.06 6.44
C TRP A 119 -6.83 7.40 7.62
N ASN A 120 -7.14 6.90 8.79
CA ASN A 120 -6.35 7.03 10.01
C ASN A 120 -6.88 6.06 11.08
N GLY A 121 -6.12 5.90 12.16
CA GLY A 121 -6.49 4.98 13.23
C GLY A 121 -7.79 5.33 13.96
N LYS A 122 -8.15 6.63 14.04
CA LYS A 122 -9.40 7.04 14.66
C LYS A 122 -10.62 6.59 13.85
N GLU A 123 -10.57 6.77 12.53
CA GLU A 123 -11.61 6.27 11.62
C GLU A 123 -11.73 4.75 11.67
N ALA A 124 -10.59 4.03 11.73
CA ALA A 124 -10.60 2.58 11.87
C ALA A 124 -11.24 2.12 13.18
N LEU A 125 -10.90 2.77 14.30
CA LEU A 125 -11.51 2.49 15.60
C LEU A 125 -13.01 2.75 15.60
N ASP A 126 -13.46 3.88 15.04
CA ASP A 126 -14.87 4.24 14.96
C ASP A 126 -15.63 3.26 14.06
N ALA A 127 -15.09 2.95 12.87
CA ALA A 127 -15.70 1.99 11.96
C ALA A 127 -15.87 0.60 12.62
N PHE A 128 -14.86 0.15 13.38
CA PHE A 128 -14.94 -1.11 14.09
C PHE A 128 -15.94 -1.04 15.26
N ALA A 129 -15.92 0.04 16.05
CA ALA A 129 -16.79 0.19 17.23
C ALA A 129 -18.28 0.33 16.87
N ASP A 130 -18.58 1.02 15.76
CA ASP A 130 -19.96 1.27 15.31
C ASP A 130 -20.56 0.10 14.51
N ALA A 131 -19.72 -0.83 14.03
CA ALA A 131 -20.18 -2.00 13.29
C ALA A 131 -20.75 -3.08 14.23
N PRO A 132 -21.67 -3.92 13.76
CA PRO A 132 -22.09 -5.13 14.48
C PRO A 132 -20.92 -6.06 14.79
N ASP A 133 -21.04 -6.85 15.86
CA ASP A 133 -20.06 -7.89 16.18
C ASP A 133 -19.90 -8.85 14.98
N GLY A 134 -18.65 -9.15 14.61
CA GLY A 134 -18.32 -10.01 13.49
C GLY A 134 -18.57 -9.39 12.11
N ALA A 135 -18.73 -8.06 12.01
CA ALA A 135 -18.89 -7.37 10.73
C ALA A 135 -17.58 -7.36 9.90
N PHE A 136 -16.45 -7.51 10.55
CA PHE A 136 -15.13 -7.61 9.93
C PHE A 136 -14.46 -8.93 10.31
N ASP A 137 -13.79 -9.55 9.35
CA ASP A 137 -13.06 -10.81 9.54
C ASP A 137 -11.58 -10.57 9.85
N VAL A 138 -11.02 -9.45 9.36
CA VAL A 138 -9.62 -9.07 9.56
C VAL A 138 -9.44 -7.56 9.42
N ILE A 139 -8.46 -7.02 10.12
CA ILE A 139 -8.04 -5.61 10.02
C ILE A 139 -6.61 -5.57 9.46
N LEU A 140 -6.41 -4.84 8.37
CA LEU A 140 -5.09 -4.44 7.89
C LEU A 140 -4.85 -3.00 8.29
N MET A 141 -3.75 -2.73 9.00
CA MET A 141 -3.53 -1.41 9.59
C MET A 141 -2.11 -0.94 9.44
N ASP A 142 -1.94 0.23 8.83
CA ASP A 142 -0.65 0.93 8.87
C ASP A 142 -0.30 1.34 10.30
N ILE A 143 0.96 1.17 10.66
CA ILE A 143 1.47 1.60 11.96
C ILE A 143 1.60 3.13 12.02
N MET A 144 2.04 3.75 10.93
CA MET A 144 2.38 5.17 10.90
C MET A 144 1.29 6.00 10.21
N MET A 145 0.28 6.40 10.96
CA MET A 145 -0.82 7.24 10.47
C MET A 145 -0.96 8.54 11.29
N PRO A 146 -1.49 9.61 10.67
CA PRO A 146 -1.84 10.85 11.38
C PRO A 146 -3.07 10.64 12.28
N VAL A 147 -3.34 11.60 13.18
CA VAL A 147 -4.46 11.63 14.11
C VAL A 147 -4.36 10.57 15.19
N MET A 148 -4.31 9.29 14.82
CA MET A 148 -4.12 8.14 15.69
C MET A 148 -3.28 7.09 14.95
N ASN A 149 -2.15 6.71 15.51
CA ASN A 149 -1.27 5.71 14.91
C ASN A 149 -1.81 4.28 15.11
N GLY A 150 -1.27 3.32 14.36
CA GLY A 150 -1.75 1.94 14.41
C GLY A 150 -1.55 1.27 15.76
N LEU A 151 -0.44 1.55 16.48
CA LEU A 151 -0.19 0.96 17.80
C LEU A 151 -1.23 1.41 18.84
N ASP A 152 -1.60 2.69 18.84
CA ASP A 152 -2.62 3.20 19.74
C ASP A 152 -4.02 2.72 19.33
N THR A 153 -4.26 2.59 18.02
CA THR A 153 -5.52 2.08 17.49
C THR A 153 -5.75 0.62 17.89
N VAL A 154 -4.76 -0.25 17.73
CA VAL A 154 -4.92 -1.66 18.11
C VAL A 154 -5.16 -1.82 19.60
N ARG A 155 -4.45 -1.05 20.45
CA ARG A 155 -4.70 -1.06 21.91
C ARG A 155 -6.12 -0.63 22.23
N ALA A 156 -6.61 0.42 21.56
CA ALA A 156 -7.97 0.91 21.75
C ALA A 156 -9.02 -0.11 21.29
N ILE A 157 -8.83 -0.77 20.15
CA ILE A 157 -9.69 -1.85 19.67
C ILE A 157 -9.72 -2.99 20.68
N ARG A 158 -8.53 -3.47 21.12
CA ARG A 158 -8.44 -4.57 22.11
C ARG A 158 -9.06 -4.25 23.47
N ALA A 159 -9.21 -2.96 23.80
CA ALA A 159 -9.82 -2.50 25.05
C ALA A 159 -11.34 -2.29 24.94
N LEU A 160 -11.96 -2.46 23.78
CA LEU A 160 -13.40 -2.36 23.61
C LEU A 160 -14.10 -3.52 24.34
N ASP A 161 -15.22 -3.19 25.00
CA ASP A 161 -16.09 -4.20 25.66
C ASP A 161 -17.03 -4.85 24.62
N ARG A 162 -16.42 -5.66 23.74
CA ARG A 162 -17.15 -6.44 22.72
C ARG A 162 -16.41 -7.76 22.43
N PRO A 163 -17.18 -8.84 22.12
CA PRO A 163 -16.63 -10.20 22.03
C PRO A 163 -15.51 -10.35 20.97
N ASP A 164 -15.70 -9.75 19.78
CA ASP A 164 -14.79 -9.88 18.65
C ASP A 164 -13.53 -9.01 18.77
N ALA A 165 -13.52 -7.99 19.63
CA ALA A 165 -12.37 -7.09 19.78
C ALA A 165 -11.09 -7.80 20.27
N ALA A 166 -11.22 -8.86 21.07
CA ALA A 166 -10.08 -9.63 21.54
C ALA A 166 -9.55 -10.63 20.49
N GLU A 167 -10.42 -11.12 19.61
CA GLU A 167 -10.14 -12.24 18.71
C GLU A 167 -9.86 -11.83 17.27
N ILE A 168 -10.43 -10.70 16.80
CA ILE A 168 -10.26 -10.27 15.41
C ILE A 168 -8.76 -10.18 15.03
N PRO A 169 -8.32 -10.81 13.95
CA PRO A 169 -6.97 -10.68 13.47
C PRO A 169 -6.67 -9.24 13.05
N ILE A 170 -5.61 -8.65 13.58
CA ILE A 170 -5.12 -7.33 13.19
C ILE A 170 -3.70 -7.49 12.68
N ILE A 171 -3.49 -7.18 11.40
CA ILE A 171 -2.21 -7.34 10.70
C ILE A 171 -1.60 -5.96 10.49
N ALA A 172 -0.40 -5.76 11.01
CA ALA A 172 0.34 -4.52 10.84
C ALA A 172 0.93 -4.41 9.42
N MET A 173 0.86 -3.22 8.84
CA MET A 173 1.58 -2.85 7.62
C MET A 173 2.62 -1.78 7.98
N SER A 174 3.90 -1.96 7.63
CA SER A 174 4.91 -0.95 7.92
C SER A 174 6.06 -0.94 6.92
N ALA A 175 6.75 0.22 6.82
CA ALA A 175 7.94 0.36 5.99
C ALA A 175 9.17 -0.36 6.56
N ASN A 176 9.18 -0.69 7.86
CA ASN A 176 10.28 -1.33 8.56
C ASN A 176 9.88 -2.72 9.07
N ALA A 177 10.64 -3.73 8.65
CA ALA A 177 10.50 -5.11 9.11
C ALA A 177 11.66 -5.52 10.05
N PHE A 178 12.19 -4.57 10.85
CA PHE A 178 13.22 -4.90 11.83
C PHE A 178 12.61 -5.64 13.03
N SER A 179 13.38 -6.54 13.61
CA SER A 179 12.94 -7.41 14.71
C SER A 179 12.33 -6.66 15.90
N ASP A 180 12.85 -5.48 16.22
CA ASP A 180 12.40 -4.68 17.36
C ASP A 180 11.02 -4.03 17.08
N ASP A 181 10.77 -3.58 15.85
CA ASP A 181 9.49 -3.00 15.43
C ASP A 181 8.39 -4.07 15.36
N ILE A 182 8.75 -5.27 14.91
CA ILE A 182 7.83 -6.43 14.89
C ILE A 182 7.43 -6.80 16.31
N GLN A 183 8.39 -6.93 17.23
CA GLN A 183 8.08 -7.27 18.63
C GLN A 183 7.19 -6.22 19.28
N GLN A 184 7.46 -4.94 19.06
CA GLN A 184 6.64 -3.85 19.58
C GLN A 184 5.19 -3.90 19.06
N SER A 185 5.00 -4.25 17.80
CA SER A 185 3.65 -4.40 17.23
C SER A 185 2.91 -5.59 17.82
N LEU A 186 3.56 -6.73 17.98
CA LEU A 186 2.98 -7.91 18.65
C LEU A 186 2.60 -7.61 20.11
N ASP A 187 3.47 -6.92 20.85
CA ASP A 187 3.19 -6.51 22.24
C ASP A 187 2.02 -5.52 22.35
N ALA A 188 1.78 -4.74 21.31
CA ALA A 188 0.64 -3.83 21.23
C ALA A 188 -0.70 -4.54 20.94
N GLY A 189 -0.68 -5.79 20.43
CA GLY A 189 -1.86 -6.60 20.16
C GLY A 189 -2.13 -6.91 18.69
N PHE A 190 -1.16 -6.63 17.79
CA PHE A 190 -1.20 -7.15 16.42
C PHE A 190 -0.96 -8.67 16.39
N ASN A 191 -1.52 -9.35 15.39
CA ASN A 191 -1.37 -10.80 15.22
C ASN A 191 -0.28 -11.17 14.23
N ALA A 192 0.01 -10.29 13.26
CA ALA A 192 1.05 -10.47 12.27
C ALA A 192 1.52 -9.14 11.70
N HIS A 193 2.53 -9.22 10.83
CA HIS A 193 3.17 -8.07 10.21
C HIS A 193 3.42 -8.31 8.72
N VAL A 194 3.15 -7.31 7.88
CA VAL A 194 3.45 -7.28 6.45
C VAL A 194 4.28 -6.04 6.15
N ALA A 195 5.42 -6.24 5.48
CA ALA A 195 6.29 -5.14 5.08
C ALA A 195 5.71 -4.38 3.87
N LYS A 196 5.93 -3.07 3.84
CA LYS A 196 5.68 -2.22 2.65
C LYS A 196 6.97 -2.11 1.83
N PRO A 197 6.92 -2.11 0.48
CA PRO A 197 5.71 -2.19 -0.35
C PRO A 197 5.02 -3.54 -0.24
N ILE A 198 3.67 -3.53 -0.27
CA ILE A 198 2.86 -4.73 -0.08
C ILE A 198 3.10 -5.69 -1.25
N ASP A 199 3.66 -6.85 -0.94
CA ASP A 199 3.78 -7.97 -1.86
C ASP A 199 2.52 -8.83 -1.81
N ALA A 200 1.94 -9.15 -2.98
CA ALA A 200 0.68 -9.85 -3.09
C ALA A 200 0.74 -11.28 -2.51
N SER A 201 1.86 -11.98 -2.73
CA SER A 201 2.06 -13.36 -2.27
C SER A 201 2.24 -13.39 -0.75
N LEU A 202 3.04 -12.46 -0.20
CA LEU A 202 3.25 -12.34 1.24
C LEU A 202 1.97 -11.95 1.98
N LEU A 203 1.19 -11.01 1.41
CA LEU A 203 -0.12 -10.63 1.96
C LEU A 203 -1.06 -11.84 1.99
N ALA A 204 -1.17 -12.57 0.87
CA ALA A 204 -2.00 -13.77 0.77
C ALA A 204 -1.56 -14.85 1.78
N GLN A 205 -0.26 -15.15 1.85
CA GLN A 205 0.28 -16.12 2.79
C GLN A 205 0.00 -15.72 4.26
N THR A 206 0.05 -14.43 4.55
CA THR A 206 -0.23 -13.93 5.90
C THR A 206 -1.71 -14.02 6.23
N LEU A 207 -2.59 -13.58 5.34
CA LEU A 207 -4.04 -13.64 5.53
C LEU A 207 -4.56 -15.07 5.70
N ARG A 208 -4.08 -16.03 4.92
CA ARG A 208 -4.47 -17.46 5.01
C ARG A 208 -4.23 -18.09 6.39
N LYS A 209 -3.37 -17.51 7.22
CA LYS A 209 -3.14 -17.99 8.60
C LYS A 209 -4.27 -17.64 9.55
N PHE A 210 -5.02 -16.59 9.24
CA PHE A 210 -6.02 -16.00 10.12
C PHE A 210 -7.43 -16.09 9.56
N VAL A 211 -7.55 -16.13 8.24
CA VAL A 211 -8.83 -16.21 7.55
C VAL A 211 -8.83 -17.54 6.80
N PRO A 212 -9.48 -18.58 7.36
CA PRO A 212 -9.58 -19.88 6.70
C PRO A 212 -10.43 -19.76 5.43
N PRO A 213 -10.13 -20.60 4.41
CA PRO A 213 -10.89 -20.65 3.16
C PRO A 213 -12.34 -21.11 3.34
#